data_53daa85b9d61ba7dea159132ef61f7f7
#
_entry.id   53daa85b9d61ba7dea159132ef61f7f7
#
_cell.length_a   1.000
_cell.length_b   1.000
_cell.length_c   1.000
_cell.angle_alpha   90.00
_cell.angle_beta   90.00
_cell.angle_gamma   90.00
#
_symmetry.space_group_name_H-M   'P 1'
#
loop_
_entity.id
_entity.type
_entity.pdbx_description
1 polymer ?
#
loop_
_entity_poly.entity_id
_entity_poly.type
_entity_poly.pdbx_seq_one_letter_code
_entity_poly.pdbx_strand_id
1 'polypeptide(L)'
;MVAAVLAGDRDAFRVLVERESRGLMRSCYRVLGDLHDAEDAAQEAFVTAYRALGTWRGDGPFGAWLARIGVRIAVRKASQRRSVVWIDASPVAADGGGANGNGANVVGERALLAALGRAAADPAQLAVRAERAASIRAAVASLDEPYREVVALRFFSELSLAEIADVADRPLGTVKTHLHRGLQRLRRALEAQGGV
;
A
#
# COMPACT_ATOMS: atom_id res chain seq x y z
N MET A 1 -17.98 10.46 -15.95
CA MET A 1 -16.59 10.93 -15.82
C MET A 1 -15.61 10.00 -16.53
N VAL A 2 -15.51 8.71 -16.21
CA VAL A 2 -14.62 7.77 -16.95
C VAL A 2 -14.94 7.71 -18.43
N ALA A 3 -16.21 7.66 -18.83
CA ALA A 3 -16.63 7.70 -20.23
C ALA A 3 -16.15 8.96 -20.96
N ALA A 4 -16.12 10.11 -20.29
CA ALA A 4 -15.59 11.36 -20.88
C ALA A 4 -14.09 11.26 -21.14
N VAL A 5 -13.33 10.67 -20.20
CA VAL A 5 -11.89 10.43 -20.40
C VAL A 5 -11.64 9.50 -21.58
N LEU A 6 -12.40 8.42 -21.71
CA LEU A 6 -12.33 7.49 -22.85
C LEU A 6 -12.71 8.14 -24.18
N ALA A 7 -13.55 9.19 -24.14
CA ALA A 7 -13.86 10.03 -25.30
C ALA A 7 -12.80 11.10 -25.61
N GLY A 8 -11.68 11.14 -24.84
CA GLY A 8 -10.57 12.06 -25.08
C GLY A 8 -10.55 13.32 -24.19
N ASP A 9 -11.49 13.46 -23.25
CA ASP A 9 -11.53 14.58 -22.31
C ASP A 9 -10.46 14.43 -21.22
N ARG A 10 -9.37 15.18 -21.36
CA ARG A 10 -8.24 15.19 -20.42
C ARG A 10 -8.58 15.87 -19.09
N ASP A 11 -9.48 16.86 -19.11
CA ASP A 11 -9.91 17.55 -17.89
C ASP A 11 -10.72 16.64 -16.98
N ALA A 12 -11.54 15.75 -17.55
CA ALA A 12 -12.25 14.73 -16.80
C ALA A 12 -11.28 13.78 -16.06
N PHE A 13 -10.11 13.47 -16.64
CA PHE A 13 -9.11 12.66 -15.94
C PHE A 13 -8.46 13.44 -14.79
N ARG A 14 -8.16 14.72 -14.96
CA ARG A 14 -7.64 15.58 -13.88
C ARG A 14 -8.58 15.58 -12.66
N VAL A 15 -9.87 15.72 -12.89
CA VAL A 15 -10.88 15.66 -11.81
C VAL A 15 -10.88 14.28 -11.09
N LEU A 16 -10.70 13.18 -11.84
CA LEU A 16 -10.54 11.84 -11.23
C LEU A 16 -9.28 11.78 -10.36
N VAL A 17 -8.15 12.30 -10.85
CA VAL A 17 -6.89 12.35 -10.09
C VAL A 17 -7.08 13.14 -8.80
N GLU A 18 -7.63 14.34 -8.85
CA GLU A 18 -7.85 15.19 -7.68
C GLU A 18 -8.73 14.51 -6.63
N ARG A 19 -9.81 13.85 -7.08
CA ARG A 19 -10.75 13.15 -6.19
C ARG A 19 -10.12 11.94 -5.49
N GLU A 20 -9.37 11.14 -6.23
CA GLU A 20 -8.87 9.85 -5.73
C GLU A 20 -7.47 9.94 -5.08
N SER A 21 -6.72 11.05 -5.30
CA SER A 21 -5.33 11.19 -4.86
C SER A 21 -5.12 10.89 -3.38
N ARG A 22 -5.98 11.44 -2.49
CA ARG A 22 -5.85 11.24 -1.05
C ARG A 22 -6.05 9.78 -0.64
N GLY A 23 -7.02 9.10 -1.24
CA GLY A 23 -7.31 7.69 -0.95
C GLY A 23 -6.19 6.78 -1.42
N LEU A 24 -5.74 6.99 -2.65
CA LEU A 24 -4.65 6.22 -3.25
C LEU A 24 -3.34 6.42 -2.49
N MET A 25 -2.99 7.68 -2.20
CA MET A 25 -1.79 8.05 -1.45
C MET A 25 -1.76 7.37 -0.07
N ARG A 26 -2.88 7.40 0.65
CA ARG A 26 -3.03 6.73 1.94
C ARG A 26 -2.81 5.23 1.84
N SER A 27 -3.37 4.59 0.81
CA SER A 27 -3.22 3.15 0.57
C SER A 27 -1.76 2.79 0.29
N CYS A 28 -1.08 3.54 -0.57
CA CYS A 28 0.34 3.35 -0.88
C CYS A 28 1.23 3.57 0.36
N TYR A 29 0.98 4.63 1.12
CA TYR A 29 1.72 4.92 2.35
C TYR A 29 1.56 3.81 3.41
N ARG A 30 0.36 3.27 3.58
CA ARG A 30 0.14 2.15 4.51
C ARG A 30 0.93 0.90 4.14
N VAL A 31 1.18 0.68 2.85
CA VAL A 31 1.99 -0.44 2.34
C VAL A 31 3.48 -0.17 2.50
N LEU A 32 3.94 1.02 2.10
CA LEU A 32 5.37 1.35 1.97
C LEU A 32 5.97 1.92 3.25
N GLY A 33 5.19 2.71 4.00
CA GLY A 33 5.62 3.36 5.23
C GLY A 33 6.53 4.57 5.01
N ASP A 34 6.82 4.91 3.78
CA ASP A 34 7.62 6.05 3.36
C ASP A 34 6.78 6.95 2.45
N LEU A 35 6.86 8.28 2.65
CA LEU A 35 6.02 9.23 1.93
C LEU A 35 6.44 9.37 0.48
N HIS A 36 7.74 9.47 0.22
CA HIS A 36 8.29 9.64 -1.12
C HIS A 36 7.98 8.43 -2.00
N ASP A 37 8.20 7.23 -1.46
CA ASP A 37 7.85 5.99 -2.17
C ASP A 37 6.34 5.86 -2.42
N ALA A 38 5.52 6.35 -1.48
CA ALA A 38 4.08 6.33 -1.65
C ALA A 38 3.63 7.31 -2.75
N GLU A 39 4.26 8.49 -2.84
CA GLU A 39 4.04 9.46 -3.93
C GLU A 39 4.40 8.84 -5.28
N ASP A 40 5.58 8.24 -5.38
CA ASP A 40 6.03 7.55 -6.60
C ASP A 40 5.07 6.43 -7.00
N ALA A 41 4.65 5.61 -6.04
CA ALA A 41 3.72 4.51 -6.29
C ALA A 41 2.33 5.03 -6.73
N ALA A 42 1.85 6.11 -6.14
CA ALA A 42 0.59 6.73 -6.50
C ALA A 42 0.65 7.35 -7.91
N GLN A 43 1.74 8.03 -8.26
CA GLN A 43 1.96 8.57 -9.61
C GLN A 43 2.00 7.44 -10.65
N GLU A 44 2.78 6.38 -10.40
CA GLU A 44 2.85 5.20 -11.27
C GLU A 44 1.47 4.55 -11.42
N ALA A 45 0.67 4.51 -10.35
CA ALA A 45 -0.68 3.98 -10.37
C ALA A 45 -1.63 4.81 -11.25
N PHE A 46 -1.57 6.15 -11.19
CA PHE A 46 -2.38 7.00 -12.07
C PHE A 46 -1.99 6.84 -13.53
N VAL A 47 -0.69 6.79 -13.85
CA VAL A 47 -0.22 6.54 -15.22
C VAL A 47 -0.68 5.18 -15.73
N THR A 48 -0.58 4.15 -14.89
CA THR A 48 -1.03 2.80 -15.22
C THR A 48 -2.55 2.76 -15.41
N ALA A 49 -3.30 3.41 -14.53
CA ALA A 49 -4.75 3.51 -14.60
C ALA A 49 -5.21 4.26 -15.88
N TYR A 50 -4.55 5.36 -16.25
CA TYR A 50 -4.86 6.07 -17.48
C TYR A 50 -4.71 5.18 -18.71
N ARG A 51 -3.61 4.42 -18.78
CA ARG A 51 -3.34 3.48 -19.90
C ARG A 51 -4.30 2.30 -19.93
N ALA A 52 -4.72 1.85 -18.76
CA ALA A 52 -5.59 0.68 -18.61
C ALA A 52 -7.07 1.06 -18.48
N LEU A 53 -7.45 2.35 -18.62
CA LEU A 53 -8.80 2.84 -18.30
C LEU A 53 -9.90 2.13 -19.09
N GLY A 54 -9.61 1.73 -20.34
CA GLY A 54 -10.53 0.97 -21.18
C GLY A 54 -10.84 -0.44 -20.65
N THR A 55 -10.04 -0.94 -19.69
CA THR A 55 -10.28 -2.26 -19.05
C THR A 55 -11.19 -2.18 -17.83
N TRP A 56 -11.48 -0.96 -17.33
CA TRP A 56 -12.41 -0.77 -16.22
C TRP A 56 -13.85 -0.99 -16.70
N ARG A 57 -14.48 -2.03 -16.17
CA ARG A 57 -15.82 -2.47 -16.60
C ARG A 57 -16.97 -1.68 -15.97
N GLY A 58 -16.69 -0.85 -14.95
CA GLY A 58 -17.73 -0.13 -14.24
C GLY A 58 -18.45 -0.95 -13.17
N ASP A 59 -18.00 -2.17 -12.89
CA ASP A 59 -18.64 -3.11 -11.95
C ASP A 59 -18.46 -2.71 -10.47
N GLY A 60 -17.79 -1.61 -10.19
CA GLY A 60 -17.56 -1.10 -8.84
C GLY A 60 -17.02 0.32 -8.85
N PRO A 61 -16.75 0.91 -7.66
CA PRO A 61 -16.19 2.24 -7.56
C PRO A 61 -14.83 2.35 -8.27
N PHE A 62 -14.64 3.41 -9.07
CA PHE A 62 -13.36 3.67 -9.74
C PHE A 62 -12.19 3.72 -8.75
N GLY A 63 -12.40 4.32 -7.56
CA GLY A 63 -11.38 4.37 -6.51
C GLY A 63 -10.92 2.99 -6.02
N ALA A 64 -11.82 1.98 -5.98
CA ALA A 64 -11.46 0.61 -5.60
C ALA A 64 -10.57 -0.04 -6.68
N TRP A 65 -10.91 0.11 -7.95
CA TRP A 65 -10.10 -0.37 -9.07
C TRP A 65 -8.72 0.31 -9.11
N LEU A 66 -8.67 1.61 -8.91
CA LEU A 66 -7.43 2.38 -8.82
C LEU A 66 -6.59 1.95 -7.60
N ALA A 67 -7.22 1.74 -6.44
CA ALA A 67 -6.54 1.28 -5.23
C ALA A 67 -5.89 -0.10 -5.43
N ARG A 68 -6.54 -1.01 -6.17
CA ARG A 68 -5.92 -2.30 -6.54
C ARG A 68 -4.63 -2.11 -7.34
N ILE A 69 -4.64 -1.20 -8.32
CA ILE A 69 -3.44 -0.90 -9.11
C ILE A 69 -2.33 -0.36 -8.20
N GLY A 70 -2.63 0.64 -7.35
CA GLY A 70 -1.68 1.26 -6.45
C GLY A 70 -1.10 0.30 -5.41
N VAL A 71 -1.95 -0.52 -4.79
CA VAL A 71 -1.51 -1.54 -3.82
C VAL A 71 -0.59 -2.57 -4.46
N ARG A 72 -0.89 -3.05 -5.66
CA ARG A 72 -0.01 -4.00 -6.39
C ARG A 72 1.36 -3.39 -6.69
N ILE A 73 1.40 -2.12 -7.10
CA ILE A 73 2.65 -1.39 -7.32
C ILE A 73 3.42 -1.24 -6.00
N ALA A 74 2.77 -0.78 -4.94
CA ALA A 74 3.37 -0.57 -3.63
C ALA A 74 3.92 -1.87 -3.02
N VAL A 75 3.16 -2.97 -3.09
CA VAL A 75 3.60 -4.29 -2.61
C VAL A 75 4.80 -4.81 -3.41
N ARG A 76 4.81 -4.63 -4.74
CA ARG A 76 5.97 -4.98 -5.58
C ARG A 76 7.22 -4.20 -5.17
N LYS A 77 7.10 -2.87 -4.98
CA LYS A 77 8.20 -2.01 -4.51
C LYS A 77 8.71 -2.47 -3.13
N ALA A 78 7.81 -2.76 -2.19
CA ALA A 78 8.18 -3.26 -0.86
C ALA A 78 8.91 -4.60 -0.91
N SER A 79 8.50 -5.52 -1.79
CA SER A 79 9.15 -6.82 -1.96
C SER A 79 10.55 -6.70 -2.58
N GLN A 80 10.71 -5.82 -3.56
CA GLN A 80 12.01 -5.56 -4.20
C GLN A 80 13.05 -5.01 -3.22
N ARG A 81 12.65 -4.10 -2.33
CA ARG A 81 13.54 -3.58 -1.26
C ARG A 81 14.06 -4.68 -0.35
N ARG A 82 13.25 -5.65 -0.01
CA ARG A 82 13.70 -6.80 0.80
C ARG A 82 14.74 -7.64 0.08
N SER A 83 14.60 -7.86 -1.23
CA SER A 83 15.58 -8.60 -2.01
C SER A 83 16.95 -7.91 -2.05
N VAL A 84 16.98 -6.59 -2.16
CA VAL A 84 18.23 -5.81 -2.17
C VAL A 84 18.95 -5.93 -0.83
N VAL A 85 18.24 -5.82 0.30
CA VAL A 85 18.83 -5.95 1.65
C VAL A 85 19.44 -7.35 1.87
N TRP A 86 18.90 -8.42 1.27
CA TRP A 86 19.46 -9.77 1.38
C TRP A 86 20.72 -9.97 0.52
N ILE A 87 20.90 -9.21 -0.57
CA ILE A 87 22.08 -9.29 -1.42
C ILE A 87 23.26 -8.56 -0.78
N ASP A 88 23.00 -7.46 -0.03
CA ASP A 88 24.01 -6.71 0.70
C ASP A 88 24.36 -7.29 2.08
N ALA A 89 23.62 -8.27 2.57
CA ALA A 89 23.87 -8.96 3.85
C ALA A 89 24.87 -10.13 3.70
N SER A 90 25.91 -10.00 2.90
CA SER A 90 27.16 -10.74 3.12
C SER A 90 27.83 -10.18 4.36
N PRO A 91 28.34 -11.02 5.28
CA PRO A 91 28.93 -10.55 6.52
C PRO A 91 30.28 -9.87 6.24
N VAL A 92 30.26 -8.60 5.89
CA VAL A 92 31.42 -7.72 6.01
C VAL A 92 31.22 -6.91 7.27
N ALA A 93 32.23 -7.04 8.12
CA ALA A 93 32.39 -6.47 9.44
C ALA A 93 31.74 -5.09 9.63
N ALA A 94 31.12 -4.94 10.79
CA ALA A 94 30.69 -3.66 11.35
C ALA A 94 31.87 -2.69 11.35
N ASP A 95 31.74 -1.60 10.63
CA ASP A 95 32.37 -0.34 11.00
C ASP A 95 31.52 0.85 10.54
N GLY A 96 31.30 1.69 11.48
CA GLY A 96 30.83 3.02 11.62
C GLY A 96 30.13 3.78 10.50
N GLY A 97 28.94 4.29 10.81
CA GLY A 97 28.60 5.68 10.49
C GLY A 97 27.94 5.92 9.15
N GLY A 98 26.63 6.00 9.17
CA GLY A 98 25.87 6.53 8.06
C GLY A 98 24.49 7.01 8.53
N ALA A 99 24.45 8.00 9.40
CA ALA A 99 23.24 8.79 9.63
C ALA A 99 22.93 9.60 8.37
N ASN A 100 22.25 8.99 7.41
CA ASN A 100 21.73 9.71 6.25
C ASN A 100 20.37 10.33 6.59
N GLY A 101 20.42 11.61 6.64
CA GLY A 101 19.44 12.62 6.88
C GLY A 101 18.04 12.37 6.35
N ASN A 102 17.15 12.01 7.22
CA ASN A 102 15.72 11.97 6.97
C ASN A 102 14.98 13.13 7.66
N GLY A 103 15.63 14.29 7.82
CA GLY A 103 14.99 15.48 8.42
C GLY A 103 13.82 16.03 7.62
N ALA A 104 13.83 15.88 6.30
CA ALA A 104 12.76 16.37 5.43
C ALA A 104 11.52 15.43 5.47
N ASN A 105 11.71 14.13 5.65
CA ASN A 105 10.64 13.13 5.69
C ASN A 105 9.80 13.22 6.98
N VAL A 106 10.42 13.58 8.11
CA VAL A 106 9.73 13.70 9.40
C VAL A 106 8.69 14.83 9.39
N VAL A 107 8.94 15.91 8.67
CA VAL A 107 7.98 17.05 8.58
C VAL A 107 6.78 16.68 7.70
N GLY A 108 7.00 16.03 6.55
CA GLY A 108 5.93 15.57 5.67
C GLY A 108 5.08 14.47 6.32
N GLU A 109 5.71 13.52 7.01
CA GLU A 109 5.03 12.46 7.76
C GLU A 109 4.19 13.03 8.91
N ARG A 110 4.70 14.01 9.66
CA ARG A 110 3.94 14.70 10.71
C ARG A 110 2.75 15.47 10.15
N ALA A 111 2.90 16.13 9.01
CA ALA A 111 1.81 16.84 8.35
C ALA A 111 0.71 15.88 7.86
N LEU A 112 1.09 14.72 7.29
CA LEU A 112 0.15 13.68 6.88
C LEU A 112 -0.55 13.04 8.08
N LEU A 113 0.18 12.75 9.17
CA LEU A 113 -0.37 12.18 10.40
C LEU A 113 -1.27 13.18 11.13
N ALA A 114 -0.93 14.48 11.11
CA ALA A 114 -1.79 15.55 11.63
C ALA A 114 -3.07 15.71 10.79
N ALA A 115 -2.97 15.63 9.47
CA ALA A 115 -4.13 15.65 8.56
C ALA A 115 -5.02 14.41 8.72
N LEU A 116 -4.50 13.32 9.28
CA LEU A 116 -5.23 12.09 9.61
C LEU A 116 -5.85 12.10 11.02
N GLY A 117 -5.80 13.24 11.76
CA GLY A 117 -6.46 13.43 13.05
C GLY A 117 -5.83 12.67 14.22
N ARG A 118 -4.52 12.38 14.18
CA ARG A 118 -3.81 11.75 15.31
C ARG A 118 -3.23 12.83 16.23
N ALA A 119 -3.83 12.95 17.42
CA ALA A 119 -3.33 13.80 18.51
C ALA A 119 -1.88 13.44 18.91
N ALA A 120 -1.19 14.42 19.48
CA ALA A 120 0.20 14.33 19.96
C ALA A 120 0.40 13.08 20.84
N ALA A 121 1.09 12.07 20.33
CA ALA A 121 1.47 10.88 21.07
C ALA A 121 2.93 11.03 21.52
N ASP A 122 3.26 10.45 22.68
CA ASP A 122 4.60 10.34 23.21
C ASP A 122 5.57 9.78 22.14
N PRO A 123 6.75 10.39 21.91
CA PRO A 123 7.72 9.94 20.94
C PRO A 123 8.11 8.45 21.06
N ALA A 124 8.22 7.93 22.30
CA ALA A 124 8.49 6.52 22.54
C ALA A 124 7.35 5.62 22.04
N GLN A 125 6.10 6.02 22.27
CA GLN A 125 4.95 5.30 21.75
C GLN A 125 4.84 5.37 20.22
N LEU A 126 5.24 6.50 19.62
CA LEU A 126 5.29 6.64 18.16
C LEU A 126 6.34 5.69 17.54
N ALA A 127 7.52 5.58 18.15
CA ALA A 127 8.57 4.66 17.69
C ALA A 127 8.09 3.19 17.76
N VAL A 128 7.52 2.75 18.87
CA VAL A 128 6.97 1.39 19.01
C VAL A 128 5.86 1.11 17.98
N ARG A 129 4.99 2.09 17.72
CA ARG A 129 3.93 1.94 16.70
C ARG A 129 4.51 1.87 15.29
N ALA A 130 5.54 2.67 14.99
CA ALA A 130 6.20 2.64 13.69
C ALA A 130 6.89 1.31 13.44
N GLU A 131 7.56 0.74 14.43
CA GLU A 131 8.20 -0.58 14.38
C GLU A 131 7.17 -1.70 14.16
N ARG A 132 6.09 -1.71 14.93
CA ARG A 132 4.99 -2.66 14.73
C ARG A 132 4.37 -2.54 13.34
N ALA A 133 4.15 -1.33 12.86
CA ALA A 133 3.62 -1.11 11.52
C ALA A 133 4.59 -1.60 10.44
N ALA A 134 5.90 -1.43 10.62
CA ALA A 134 6.93 -1.94 9.72
C ALA A 134 6.93 -3.48 9.72
N SER A 135 6.84 -4.12 10.88
CA SER A 135 6.75 -5.57 11.02
C SER A 135 5.52 -6.14 10.30
N ILE A 136 4.35 -5.52 10.49
CA ILE A 136 3.11 -5.93 9.80
C ILE A 136 3.26 -5.77 8.28
N ARG A 137 3.79 -4.65 7.79
CA ARG A 137 4.02 -4.43 6.34
C ARG A 137 4.93 -5.51 5.77
N ALA A 138 6.01 -5.81 6.48
CA ALA A 138 6.95 -6.84 6.11
C ALA A 138 6.30 -8.23 6.06
N ALA A 139 5.48 -8.57 7.04
CA ALA A 139 4.76 -9.84 7.09
C ALA A 139 3.72 -9.94 5.96
N VAL A 140 2.97 -8.87 5.66
CA VAL A 140 2.04 -8.85 4.51
C VAL A 140 2.78 -9.01 3.19
N ALA A 141 3.92 -8.32 3.01
CA ALA A 141 4.73 -8.43 1.80
C ALA A 141 5.33 -9.84 1.59
N SER A 142 5.47 -10.63 2.65
CA SER A 142 5.96 -12.02 2.58
C SER A 142 4.88 -13.04 2.24
N LEU A 143 3.61 -12.67 2.26
CA LEU A 143 2.52 -13.58 1.87
C LEU A 143 2.60 -13.90 0.36
N ASP A 144 2.23 -15.13 0.02
CA ASP A 144 2.06 -15.53 -1.38
C ASP A 144 0.78 -14.93 -1.97
N GLU A 145 0.74 -14.79 -3.30
CA GLU A 145 -0.51 -14.55 -4.00
C GLU A 145 -1.40 -15.82 -3.97
N PRO A 146 -2.70 -15.66 -3.89
CA PRO A 146 -3.49 -14.43 -3.92
C PRO A 146 -3.77 -13.83 -2.52
N TYR A 147 -3.23 -14.39 -1.45
CA TYR A 147 -3.51 -13.99 -0.07
C TYR A 147 -3.03 -12.58 0.22
N ARG A 148 -1.83 -12.25 -0.28
CA ARG A 148 -1.21 -10.93 -0.15
C ARG A 148 -2.09 -9.83 -0.73
N GLU A 149 -2.58 -10.01 -1.97
CA GLU A 149 -3.46 -9.04 -2.63
C GLU A 149 -4.73 -8.78 -1.79
N VAL A 150 -5.42 -9.83 -1.38
CA VAL A 150 -6.68 -9.70 -0.63
C VAL A 150 -6.47 -9.06 0.75
N VAL A 151 -5.42 -9.45 1.48
CA VAL A 151 -5.08 -8.86 2.78
C VAL A 151 -4.70 -7.39 2.62
N ALA A 152 -3.86 -7.06 1.64
CA ALA A 152 -3.43 -5.68 1.41
C ALA A 152 -4.61 -4.77 1.01
N LEU A 153 -5.47 -5.19 0.10
CA LEU A 153 -6.67 -4.44 -0.28
C LEU A 153 -7.63 -4.24 0.90
N ARG A 154 -7.82 -5.26 1.74
CA ARG A 154 -8.71 -5.17 2.90
C ARG A 154 -8.20 -4.21 3.95
N PHE A 155 -6.92 -4.26 4.31
CA PHE A 155 -6.38 -3.53 5.47
C PHE A 155 -5.65 -2.24 5.11
N PHE A 156 -5.05 -2.14 3.94
CA PHE A 156 -4.35 -0.92 3.53
C PHE A 156 -5.26 0.03 2.72
N SER A 157 -6.17 -0.50 1.91
CA SER A 157 -7.13 0.31 1.15
C SER A 157 -8.54 0.34 1.76
N GLU A 158 -8.78 -0.41 2.84
CA GLU A 158 -10.06 -0.46 3.56
C GLU A 158 -11.25 -0.91 2.69
N LEU A 159 -10.99 -1.61 1.59
CA LEU A 159 -12.04 -2.09 0.70
C LEU A 159 -12.91 -3.14 1.40
N SER A 160 -14.20 -3.12 1.11
CA SER A 160 -15.13 -4.17 1.48
C SER A 160 -14.82 -5.47 0.71
N LEU A 161 -15.27 -6.61 1.22
CA LEU A 161 -15.06 -7.89 0.52
C LEU A 161 -15.77 -7.94 -0.83
N ALA A 162 -16.89 -7.23 -0.99
CA ALA A 162 -17.58 -7.10 -2.26
C ALA A 162 -16.76 -6.31 -3.27
N GLU A 163 -16.25 -5.13 -2.89
CA GLU A 163 -15.38 -4.34 -3.76
C GLU A 163 -14.10 -5.11 -4.14
N ILE A 164 -13.51 -5.89 -3.21
CA ILE A 164 -12.37 -6.75 -3.52
C ILE A 164 -12.76 -7.85 -4.52
N ALA A 165 -13.94 -8.43 -4.39
CA ALA A 165 -14.45 -9.43 -5.31
C ALA A 165 -14.58 -8.86 -6.74
N ASP A 166 -15.17 -7.66 -6.84
CA ASP A 166 -15.37 -6.95 -8.11
C ASP A 166 -14.02 -6.60 -8.77
N VAL A 167 -13.12 -5.91 -8.03
CA VAL A 167 -11.85 -5.46 -8.60
C VAL A 167 -10.85 -6.59 -8.82
N ALA A 168 -10.92 -7.69 -8.07
CA ALA A 168 -10.07 -8.85 -8.24
C ALA A 168 -10.62 -9.86 -9.26
N ASP A 169 -11.85 -9.63 -9.77
CA ASP A 169 -12.57 -10.53 -10.66
C ASP A 169 -12.66 -11.95 -10.08
N ARG A 170 -13.15 -12.04 -8.83
CA ARG A 170 -13.25 -13.30 -8.08
C ARG A 170 -14.57 -13.41 -7.33
N PRO A 171 -15.14 -14.62 -7.22
CA PRO A 171 -16.32 -14.85 -6.40
C PRO A 171 -16.09 -14.40 -4.96
N LEU A 172 -17.09 -13.77 -4.33
CA LEU A 172 -17.03 -13.29 -2.94
C LEU A 172 -16.65 -14.42 -1.95
N GLY A 173 -17.13 -15.64 -2.17
CA GLY A 173 -16.75 -16.81 -1.37
C GLY A 173 -15.26 -17.12 -1.44
N THR A 174 -14.65 -16.97 -2.62
CA THR A 174 -13.21 -17.12 -2.83
C THR A 174 -12.43 -16.04 -2.09
N VAL A 175 -12.88 -14.79 -2.16
CA VAL A 175 -12.24 -13.66 -1.43
C VAL A 175 -12.29 -13.89 0.07
N LYS A 176 -13.44 -14.33 0.63
CA LYS A 176 -13.56 -14.69 2.06
C LYS A 176 -12.57 -15.78 2.45
N THR A 177 -12.44 -16.81 1.64
CA THR A 177 -11.50 -17.93 1.89
C THR A 177 -10.05 -17.45 1.82
N HIS A 178 -9.72 -16.62 0.83
CA HIS A 178 -8.37 -16.05 0.70
C HIS A 178 -8.03 -15.14 1.86
N LEU A 179 -8.95 -14.28 2.30
CA LEU A 179 -8.74 -13.44 3.49
C LEU A 179 -8.47 -14.30 4.74
N HIS A 180 -9.32 -15.29 5.00
CA HIS A 180 -9.17 -16.17 6.16
C HIS A 180 -7.80 -16.87 6.17
N ARG A 181 -7.43 -17.51 5.06
CA ARG A 181 -6.14 -18.20 4.93
C ARG A 181 -4.96 -17.22 4.99
N GLY A 182 -5.12 -16.03 4.39
CA GLY A 182 -4.11 -14.96 4.45
C GLY A 182 -3.84 -14.49 5.87
N LEU A 183 -4.89 -14.28 6.68
CA LEU A 183 -4.77 -13.91 8.09
C LEU A 183 -4.11 -15.01 8.93
N GLN A 184 -4.42 -16.28 8.70
CA GLN A 184 -3.75 -17.38 9.38
C GLN A 184 -2.25 -17.42 9.08
N ARG A 185 -1.86 -17.20 7.81
CA ARG A 185 -0.44 -17.14 7.41
C ARG A 185 0.26 -15.91 7.98
N LEU A 186 -0.42 -14.76 7.96
CA LEU A 186 0.09 -13.52 8.54
C LEU A 186 0.37 -13.68 10.03
N ARG A 187 -0.56 -14.29 10.77
CA ARG A 187 -0.37 -14.57 12.19
C ARG A 187 0.87 -15.42 12.44
N ARG A 188 1.03 -16.54 11.71
CA ARG A 188 2.23 -17.39 11.82
C ARG A 188 3.52 -16.64 11.50
N ALA A 189 3.51 -15.78 10.47
CA ALA A 189 4.67 -14.98 10.11
C ALA A 189 5.06 -13.98 11.21
N LEU A 190 4.09 -13.36 11.87
CA LEU A 190 4.32 -12.43 12.98
C LEU A 190 4.80 -13.17 14.24
N GLU A 191 4.23 -14.34 14.57
CA GLU A 191 4.68 -15.19 15.67
C GLU A 191 6.15 -15.65 15.47
N ALA A 192 6.53 -16.00 14.24
CA ALA A 192 7.90 -16.39 13.90
C ALA A 192 8.93 -15.23 14.00
N GLN A 193 8.46 -13.97 13.91
CA GLN A 193 9.31 -12.78 14.06
C GLN A 193 9.48 -12.34 15.52
N GLY A 194 8.96 -13.10 16.50
CA GLY A 194 9.10 -12.81 17.93
C GLY A 194 8.16 -11.71 18.43
N GLY A 195 7.08 -11.48 17.74
CA GLY A 195 6.17 -10.37 18.03
C GLY A 195 4.88 -10.81 18.71
N VAL A 196 4.51 -10.10 19.73
CA VAL A 196 3.27 -9.92 20.48
C VAL A 196 2.97 -11.01 21.47
#